data_2ed548d295eca1f68f91f09f7516d2d7
#
_entry.id   2ed548d295eca1f68f91f09f7516d2d7
#
_cell.length_a   1.000
_cell.length_b   1.000
_cell.length_c   1.000
_cell.angle_alpha   90.00
_cell.angle_beta   90.00
_cell.angle_gamma   90.00
#
_symmetry.space_group_name_H-M   'P 1'
#
loop_
_entity.id
_entity.type
_entity.pdbx_description
1 polymer ?
#
loop_
_entity_poly.entity_id
_entity_poly.type
_entity_poly.pdbx_seq_one_letter_code
_entity_poly.pdbx_strand_id
1 'polypeptide(L)'
;MKKVIKKAAIGMVAFFVVAASGPVFAAVGDQGVDWSVYNGTYGNFGYGHDKFAFSQIGGTYGGAFVDQATYETQVASAIAQGKRAHTYIWYQVGGSQEVAKAALDRYLPKIQTPKNSIVALDYEGGASGNKQANTDAILYGMRRVKAAGYTPMYYSDKPYTLANVNYKQIIKEFPNSLWIAAYPNYEVTPVPNYSFFPSMDGISVFQFTSTYVAGGLDGNVDLTGITDNGYGKQQGQVVKPDTAIPAIENGKEANE
;
A
#
# COMPACT_ATOMS: atom_id res chain seq x y z
N MET A 1 -31.31 -32.76 67.90
CA MET A 1 -30.16 -31.86 67.57
C MET A 1 -29.94 -31.87 66.07
N LYS A 2 -30.33 -30.84 65.36
CA LYS A 2 -30.15 -30.72 63.88
C LYS A 2 -28.85 -29.93 63.61
N LYS A 3 -27.85 -30.55 62.97
CA LYS A 3 -26.60 -29.93 62.55
C LYS A 3 -26.88 -29.10 61.26
N VAL A 4 -26.66 -27.79 61.34
CA VAL A 4 -26.69 -26.89 60.17
C VAL A 4 -25.30 -26.87 59.57
N ILE A 5 -25.18 -27.35 58.34
CA ILE A 5 -23.94 -27.28 57.55
C ILE A 5 -23.96 -25.95 56.78
N LYS A 6 -23.09 -25.00 57.13
CA LYS A 6 -22.87 -23.77 56.35
C LYS A 6 -22.00 -24.09 55.16
N LYS A 7 -22.54 -23.96 53.92
CA LYS A 7 -21.75 -24.00 52.71
C LYS A 7 -21.07 -22.66 52.51
N ALA A 8 -19.76 -22.61 52.55
CA ALA A 8 -18.97 -21.48 52.14
C ALA A 8 -18.89 -21.44 50.62
N ALA A 9 -19.40 -20.38 50.00
CA ALA A 9 -19.20 -20.15 48.57
C ALA A 9 -17.85 -19.46 48.39
N ILE A 10 -16.91 -20.12 47.75
CA ILE A 10 -15.63 -19.54 47.30
C ILE A 10 -15.92 -18.82 45.97
N GLY A 11 -15.99 -17.50 46.01
CA GLY A 11 -16.08 -16.69 44.82
C GLY A 11 -14.72 -16.63 44.13
N MET A 12 -14.65 -17.23 42.95
CA MET A 12 -13.48 -17.16 42.06
C MET A 12 -13.51 -15.80 41.33
N VAL A 13 -12.68 -14.86 41.78
CA VAL A 13 -12.47 -13.57 41.07
C VAL A 13 -11.54 -13.85 39.90
N ALA A 14 -12.11 -13.92 38.68
CA ALA A 14 -11.31 -13.98 37.48
C ALA A 14 -10.71 -12.60 37.21
N PHE A 15 -9.41 -12.48 37.43
CA PHE A 15 -8.68 -11.29 36.95
C PHE A 15 -8.54 -11.39 35.42
N PHE A 16 -9.33 -10.58 34.71
CA PHE A 16 -9.06 -10.31 33.30
C PHE A 16 -7.89 -9.34 33.23
N VAL A 17 -6.70 -9.84 32.93
CA VAL A 17 -5.58 -9.01 32.50
C VAL A 17 -5.90 -8.54 31.09
N VAL A 18 -6.47 -7.35 30.96
CA VAL A 18 -6.53 -6.64 29.69
C VAL A 18 -5.10 -6.20 29.40
N ALA A 19 -4.38 -6.97 28.59
CA ALA A 19 -3.14 -6.52 28.00
C ALA A 19 -3.48 -5.30 27.13
N ALA A 20 -3.12 -4.11 27.60
CA ALA A 20 -3.16 -2.91 26.78
C ALA A 20 -2.14 -3.09 25.67
N SER A 21 -2.58 -3.54 24.50
CA SER A 21 -1.79 -3.48 23.29
C SER A 21 -1.64 -1.99 22.96
N GLY A 22 -0.46 -1.43 23.25
CA GLY A 22 -0.08 -0.13 22.73
C GLY A 22 -0.18 -0.10 21.19
N PRO A 23 -0.17 1.07 20.56
CA PRO A 23 -0.21 1.17 19.13
C PRO A 23 0.95 0.36 18.54
N VAL A 24 0.63 -0.68 17.77
CA VAL A 24 1.63 -1.39 16.99
C VAL A 24 1.95 -0.47 15.82
N PHE A 25 3.01 0.32 15.95
CA PHE A 25 3.58 1.02 14.80
C PHE A 25 4.27 -0.02 13.92
N ALA A 26 4.22 0.15 12.58
CA ALA A 26 5.03 -0.65 11.68
C ALA A 26 6.47 -0.58 12.17
N ALA A 27 7.10 -1.70 12.33
CA ALA A 27 8.53 -1.69 12.62
C ALA A 27 9.24 -1.10 11.40
N VAL A 28 10.08 -0.11 11.63
CA VAL A 28 11.04 0.33 10.60
C VAL A 28 11.79 -0.91 10.13
N GLY A 29 11.79 -1.17 8.82
CA GLY A 29 12.36 -2.37 8.24
C GLY A 29 11.34 -3.43 7.81
N ASP A 30 10.03 -3.20 8.01
CA ASP A 30 9.00 -4.06 7.43
C ASP A 30 9.17 -4.14 5.92
N GLN A 31 9.17 -5.37 5.38
CA GLN A 31 9.21 -5.63 3.95
C GLN A 31 7.79 -5.84 3.40
N GLY A 32 7.65 -5.57 2.11
CA GLY A 32 6.43 -5.75 1.36
C GLY A 32 6.69 -5.73 -0.14
N VAL A 33 5.63 -5.74 -0.90
CA VAL A 33 5.68 -5.89 -2.35
C VAL A 33 4.87 -4.79 -3.05
N ASP A 34 5.04 -4.65 -4.36
CA ASP A 34 4.07 -3.94 -5.16
C ASP A 34 3.61 -4.78 -6.36
N TRP A 35 2.36 -4.53 -6.74
CA TRP A 35 1.62 -5.35 -7.71
C TRP A 35 0.98 -4.52 -8.79
N SER A 36 1.05 -5.05 -10.00
CA SER A 36 0.27 -4.62 -11.15
C SER A 36 -0.54 -5.80 -11.72
N VAL A 37 -1.08 -5.65 -12.92
CA VAL A 37 -1.75 -6.75 -13.65
C VAL A 37 -0.86 -7.97 -13.86
N TYR A 38 0.46 -7.78 -13.89
CA TYR A 38 1.43 -8.86 -14.13
C TYR A 38 1.61 -9.80 -12.94
N ASN A 39 1.16 -9.40 -11.74
CA ASN A 39 1.28 -10.21 -10.51
C ASN A 39 0.03 -11.06 -10.22
N GLY A 40 -0.85 -11.20 -11.23
CA GLY A 40 -2.04 -12.05 -11.18
C GLY A 40 -3.22 -11.43 -10.42
N THR A 41 -4.34 -12.12 -10.48
CA THR A 41 -5.65 -11.61 -9.99
C THR A 41 -5.63 -11.22 -8.51
N TYR A 42 -4.93 -11.98 -7.68
CA TYR A 42 -4.93 -11.79 -6.21
C TYR A 42 -3.64 -11.20 -5.67
N GLY A 43 -2.60 -11.04 -6.51
CA GLY A 43 -1.25 -10.76 -6.07
C GLY A 43 -0.66 -11.88 -5.21
N ASN A 44 0.65 -11.92 -5.11
CA ASN A 44 1.36 -12.88 -4.27
C ASN A 44 2.41 -12.15 -3.44
N PHE A 45 2.47 -12.43 -2.14
CA PHE A 45 3.58 -12.01 -1.31
C PHE A 45 4.80 -12.89 -1.60
N GLY A 46 5.99 -12.32 -1.50
CA GLY A 46 7.22 -13.06 -1.71
C GLY A 46 7.54 -14.01 -0.55
N TYR A 47 7.33 -13.51 0.67
CA TYR A 47 7.69 -14.21 1.89
C TYR A 47 6.63 -14.05 2.99
N GLY A 48 6.60 -14.98 3.93
CA GLY A 48 5.65 -14.95 5.05
C GLY A 48 5.83 -13.74 5.98
N HIS A 49 7.01 -13.12 5.98
CA HIS A 49 7.30 -11.93 6.77
C HIS A 49 6.81 -10.62 6.14
N ASP A 50 6.40 -10.62 4.88
CA ASP A 50 5.87 -9.41 4.24
C ASP A 50 4.68 -8.83 5.00
N LYS A 51 4.62 -7.51 5.09
CA LYS A 51 3.63 -6.79 5.92
C LYS A 51 2.70 -5.89 5.13
N PHE A 52 3.08 -5.50 3.91
CA PHE A 52 2.29 -4.59 3.10
C PHE A 52 2.39 -4.91 1.61
N ALA A 53 1.42 -4.39 0.85
CA ALA A 53 1.46 -4.37 -0.60
C ALA A 53 0.95 -3.03 -1.14
N PHE A 54 1.55 -2.54 -2.22
CA PHE A 54 0.99 -1.50 -3.06
C PHE A 54 0.34 -2.14 -4.28
N SER A 55 -0.91 -1.80 -4.60
CA SER A 55 -1.60 -2.33 -5.79
C SER A 55 -1.90 -1.22 -6.78
N GLN A 56 -1.63 -1.45 -8.05
CA GLN A 56 -1.92 -0.51 -9.12
C GLN A 56 -3.41 -0.42 -9.40
N ILE A 57 -4.00 0.76 -9.20
CA ILE A 57 -5.42 0.98 -9.55
C ILE A 57 -5.64 1.23 -11.04
N GLY A 58 -4.63 1.73 -11.71
CA GLY A 58 -4.66 2.13 -13.10
C GLY A 58 -3.68 3.25 -13.36
N GLY A 59 -3.88 3.97 -14.45
CA GLY A 59 -3.02 5.11 -14.74
C GLY A 59 -3.28 5.77 -16.07
N THR A 60 -2.46 6.77 -16.37
CA THR A 60 -2.44 7.43 -17.67
C THR A 60 -1.19 7.03 -18.45
N TYR A 61 -1.39 6.57 -19.66
CA TYR A 61 -0.36 6.07 -20.58
C TYR A 61 -0.48 6.83 -21.90
N GLY A 62 0.42 7.79 -22.14
CA GLY A 62 0.37 8.58 -23.37
C GLY A 62 -0.95 9.35 -23.59
N GLY A 63 -1.61 9.76 -22.50
CA GLY A 63 -2.90 10.46 -22.52
C GLY A 63 -4.14 9.55 -22.47
N ALA A 64 -3.99 8.23 -22.59
CA ALA A 64 -5.06 7.27 -22.39
C ALA A 64 -5.15 6.82 -20.92
N PHE A 65 -6.35 6.62 -20.41
CA PHE A 65 -6.59 6.11 -19.07
C PHE A 65 -6.89 4.62 -19.10
N VAL A 66 -6.15 3.83 -18.33
CA VAL A 66 -6.30 2.37 -18.26
C VAL A 66 -6.55 1.97 -16.81
N ASP A 67 -7.69 1.30 -16.55
CA ASP A 67 -7.99 0.72 -15.24
C ASP A 67 -7.31 -0.64 -15.12
N GLN A 68 -6.81 -0.99 -13.95
CA GLN A 68 -6.25 -2.32 -13.68
C GLN A 68 -7.33 -3.26 -13.17
N ALA A 69 -7.62 -4.31 -13.94
CA ALA A 69 -8.69 -5.28 -13.63
C ALA A 69 -8.42 -6.08 -12.33
N THR A 70 -7.15 -6.18 -11.93
CA THR A 70 -6.71 -6.94 -10.75
C THR A 70 -6.70 -6.14 -9.46
N TYR A 71 -6.89 -4.82 -9.51
CA TYR A 71 -6.73 -3.92 -8.36
C TYR A 71 -7.59 -4.31 -7.16
N GLU A 72 -8.90 -4.45 -7.38
CA GLU A 72 -9.86 -4.71 -6.29
C GLU A 72 -9.58 -6.06 -5.61
N THR A 73 -9.29 -7.09 -6.39
CA THR A 73 -9.01 -8.43 -5.88
C THR A 73 -7.65 -8.52 -5.19
N GLN A 74 -6.64 -7.78 -5.67
CA GLN A 74 -5.34 -7.68 -5.01
C GLN A 74 -5.45 -6.97 -3.66
N VAL A 75 -6.14 -5.84 -3.59
CA VAL A 75 -6.38 -5.12 -2.32
C VAL A 75 -7.14 -5.99 -1.33
N ALA A 76 -8.24 -6.64 -1.78
CA ALA A 76 -9.02 -7.53 -0.93
C ALA A 76 -8.19 -8.72 -0.42
N SER A 77 -7.34 -9.31 -1.27
CA SER A 77 -6.43 -10.40 -0.92
C SER A 77 -5.42 -9.99 0.15
N ALA A 78 -4.79 -8.82 0.02
CA ALA A 78 -3.84 -8.32 1.02
C ALA A 78 -4.52 -8.12 2.39
N ILE A 79 -5.69 -7.48 2.41
CA ILE A 79 -6.46 -7.22 3.63
C ILE A 79 -6.91 -8.53 4.29
N ALA A 80 -7.39 -9.51 3.50
CA ALA A 80 -7.83 -10.80 4.01
C ALA A 80 -6.69 -11.60 4.67
N GLN A 81 -5.44 -11.37 4.23
CA GLN A 81 -4.24 -11.95 4.82
C GLN A 81 -3.71 -11.15 6.03
N GLY A 82 -4.44 -10.12 6.50
CA GLY A 82 -4.02 -9.25 7.59
C GLY A 82 -2.83 -8.35 7.24
N LYS A 83 -2.60 -8.10 5.96
CA LYS A 83 -1.52 -7.23 5.46
C LYS A 83 -2.07 -5.84 5.16
N ARG A 84 -1.20 -4.83 5.22
CA ARG A 84 -1.54 -3.46 4.87
C ARG A 84 -1.55 -3.30 3.36
N ALA A 85 -2.69 -2.89 2.82
CA ALA A 85 -2.85 -2.62 1.39
C ALA A 85 -2.79 -1.12 1.12
N HIS A 86 -2.00 -0.73 0.16
CA HIS A 86 -1.86 0.63 -0.33
C HIS A 86 -2.15 0.69 -1.82
N THR A 87 -2.28 1.88 -2.37
CA THR A 87 -2.62 2.09 -3.78
C THR A 87 -1.50 2.85 -4.49
N TYR A 88 -1.25 2.55 -5.76
CA TYR A 88 -0.52 3.47 -6.62
C TYR A 88 -1.24 3.70 -7.96
N ILE A 89 -0.93 4.85 -8.57
CA ILE A 89 -1.47 5.30 -9.84
C ILE A 89 -0.29 5.54 -10.76
N TRP A 90 -0.21 4.84 -11.91
CA TRP A 90 0.73 5.20 -12.96
C TRP A 90 0.43 6.61 -13.46
N TYR A 91 1.34 7.55 -13.20
CA TYR A 91 1.05 8.98 -13.26
C TYR A 91 1.84 9.67 -14.38
N GLN A 92 1.69 9.20 -15.62
CA GLN A 92 2.35 9.73 -16.81
C GLN A 92 1.64 11.01 -17.31
N VAL A 93 1.68 12.06 -16.51
CA VAL A 93 0.98 13.32 -16.76
C VAL A 93 1.88 14.42 -17.36
N GLY A 94 3.19 14.17 -17.46
CA GLY A 94 4.17 15.18 -17.82
C GLY A 94 4.07 16.40 -16.90
N GLY A 95 4.06 17.61 -17.47
CA GLY A 95 3.83 18.85 -16.72
C GLY A 95 2.38 19.34 -16.77
N SER A 96 1.41 18.50 -17.15
CA SER A 96 0.01 18.91 -17.34
C SER A 96 -0.83 18.70 -16.09
N GLN A 97 -1.23 19.78 -15.43
CA GLN A 97 -2.19 19.71 -14.31
C GLN A 97 -3.60 19.33 -14.78
N GLU A 98 -3.94 19.55 -16.05
CA GLU A 98 -5.23 19.13 -16.62
C GLU A 98 -5.29 17.60 -16.72
N VAL A 99 -4.27 16.96 -17.28
CA VAL A 99 -4.16 15.48 -17.34
C VAL A 99 -4.10 14.90 -15.93
N ALA A 100 -3.34 15.54 -15.04
CA ALA A 100 -3.27 15.19 -13.62
C ALA A 100 -4.65 15.22 -12.95
N LYS A 101 -5.43 16.28 -13.18
CA LYS A 101 -6.81 16.41 -12.68
C LYS A 101 -7.69 15.29 -13.20
N ALA A 102 -7.67 15.03 -14.51
CA ALA A 102 -8.49 13.99 -15.13
C ALA A 102 -8.16 12.60 -14.60
N ALA A 103 -6.87 12.29 -14.40
CA ALA A 103 -6.42 11.04 -13.79
C ALA A 103 -6.98 10.87 -12.37
N LEU A 104 -6.86 11.91 -11.54
CA LEU A 104 -7.29 11.83 -10.14
C LEU A 104 -8.82 11.85 -9.99
N ASP A 105 -9.54 12.56 -10.85
CA ASP A 105 -11.01 12.51 -10.90
C ASP A 105 -11.51 11.10 -11.25
N ARG A 106 -10.74 10.35 -12.07
CA ARG A 106 -11.06 8.97 -12.43
C ARG A 106 -10.75 7.97 -11.30
N TYR A 107 -9.56 8.08 -10.66
CA TYR A 107 -9.06 7.00 -9.79
C TYR A 107 -9.36 7.22 -8.31
N LEU A 108 -9.32 8.44 -7.77
CA LEU A 108 -9.57 8.68 -6.34
C LEU A 108 -10.92 8.13 -5.83
N PRO A 109 -12.03 8.24 -6.59
CA PRO A 109 -13.32 7.67 -6.15
C PRO A 109 -13.35 6.13 -6.11
N LYS A 110 -12.42 5.46 -6.80
CA LYS A 110 -12.39 3.99 -6.92
C LYS A 110 -11.45 3.32 -5.93
N ILE A 111 -10.74 4.07 -5.10
CA ILE A 111 -9.76 3.53 -4.15
C ILE A 111 -10.47 2.65 -3.12
N GLN A 112 -9.99 1.40 -2.98
CA GLN A 112 -10.53 0.37 -2.08
C GLN A 112 -9.72 0.23 -0.78
N THR A 113 -8.55 0.87 -0.69
CA THR A 113 -7.74 0.85 0.53
C THR A 113 -8.28 1.83 1.58
N PRO A 114 -8.07 1.60 2.89
CA PRO A 114 -8.61 2.44 3.95
C PRO A 114 -8.21 3.91 3.82
N LYS A 115 -9.03 4.82 4.33
CA LYS A 115 -8.63 6.22 4.45
C LYS A 115 -7.35 6.35 5.26
N ASN A 116 -6.57 7.36 4.95
CA ASN A 116 -5.20 7.58 5.43
C ASN A 116 -4.16 6.54 4.97
N SER A 117 -4.53 5.47 4.23
CA SER A 117 -3.53 4.63 3.57
C SER A 117 -2.77 5.43 2.51
N ILE A 118 -1.65 4.89 2.04
CA ILE A 118 -0.83 5.55 1.04
C ILE A 118 -1.51 5.45 -0.34
N VAL A 119 -1.49 6.58 -1.06
CA VAL A 119 -1.74 6.62 -2.51
C VAL A 119 -0.52 7.25 -3.17
N ALA A 120 0.25 6.40 -3.84
CA ALA A 120 1.46 6.83 -4.53
C ALA A 120 1.17 7.27 -5.97
N LEU A 121 1.85 8.31 -6.39
CA LEU A 121 1.89 8.78 -7.77
C LEU A 121 3.19 8.28 -8.40
N ASP A 122 3.06 7.30 -9.28
CA ASP A 122 4.16 6.62 -9.96
C ASP A 122 4.53 7.43 -11.21
N TYR A 123 5.57 8.26 -11.07
CA TYR A 123 6.02 9.21 -12.07
C TYR A 123 7.41 8.83 -12.59
N GLU A 124 7.47 7.83 -13.45
CA GLU A 124 8.72 7.30 -14.02
C GLU A 124 8.73 7.31 -15.57
N GLY A 125 7.73 7.95 -16.17
CA GLY A 125 7.62 8.04 -17.62
C GLY A 125 6.90 9.31 -18.06
N GLY A 126 7.20 9.77 -19.30
CA GLY A 126 6.47 10.87 -19.96
C GLY A 126 6.68 12.26 -19.38
N ALA A 127 7.77 12.51 -18.65
CA ALA A 127 8.10 13.84 -18.17
C ALA A 127 8.20 14.83 -19.35
N SER A 128 7.72 16.05 -19.14
CA SER A 128 7.93 17.13 -20.10
C SER A 128 9.37 17.68 -19.98
N GLY A 129 9.81 18.43 -20.97
CA GLY A 129 11.10 19.15 -20.89
C GLY A 129 11.15 20.27 -19.84
N ASN A 130 10.04 20.56 -19.17
CA ASN A 130 9.97 21.59 -18.13
C ASN A 130 9.89 20.95 -16.74
N LYS A 131 11.03 20.87 -16.07
CA LYS A 131 11.18 20.27 -14.74
C LYS A 131 10.26 20.91 -13.67
N GLN A 132 10.03 22.22 -13.74
CA GLN A 132 9.14 22.89 -12.78
C GLN A 132 7.67 22.51 -13.05
N ALA A 133 7.24 22.50 -14.31
CA ALA A 133 5.88 22.09 -14.66
C ALA A 133 5.60 20.64 -14.25
N ASN A 134 6.57 19.73 -14.42
CA ASN A 134 6.48 18.36 -13.93
C ASN A 134 6.29 18.33 -12.40
N THR A 135 7.09 19.12 -11.68
CA THR A 135 7.02 19.22 -10.22
C THR A 135 5.66 19.76 -9.77
N ASP A 136 5.16 20.79 -10.45
CA ASP A 136 3.87 21.42 -10.14
C ASP A 136 2.70 20.44 -10.36
N ALA A 137 2.76 19.61 -11.43
CA ALA A 137 1.76 18.58 -11.70
C ALA A 137 1.77 17.48 -10.64
N ILE A 138 2.96 17.07 -10.15
CA ILE A 138 3.11 16.09 -9.06
C ILE A 138 2.56 16.69 -7.76
N LEU A 139 2.96 17.90 -7.38
CA LEU A 139 2.48 18.58 -6.17
C LEU A 139 0.96 18.79 -6.19
N TYR A 140 0.42 19.17 -7.35
CA TYR A 140 -1.03 19.23 -7.55
C TYR A 140 -1.68 17.89 -7.22
N GLY A 141 -1.13 16.79 -7.75
CA GLY A 141 -1.64 15.45 -7.50
C GLY A 141 -1.58 15.05 -6.03
N MET A 142 -0.44 15.26 -5.39
CA MET A 142 -0.24 14.94 -3.97
C MET A 142 -1.21 15.73 -3.06
N ARG A 143 -1.47 17.00 -3.36
CA ARG A 143 -2.49 17.81 -2.65
C ARG A 143 -3.90 17.23 -2.83
N ARG A 144 -4.25 16.77 -4.04
CA ARG A 144 -5.54 16.12 -4.33
C ARG A 144 -5.68 14.80 -3.58
N VAL A 145 -4.64 13.97 -3.53
CA VAL A 145 -4.58 12.74 -2.74
C VAL A 145 -4.83 13.05 -1.27
N LYS A 146 -4.10 14.04 -0.71
CA LYS A 146 -4.27 14.47 0.69
C LYS A 146 -5.69 14.98 0.96
N ALA A 147 -6.23 15.82 0.08
CA ALA A 147 -7.59 16.35 0.21
C ALA A 147 -8.66 15.25 0.14
N ALA A 148 -8.39 14.15 -0.55
CA ALA A 148 -9.25 12.97 -0.59
C ALA A 148 -9.13 12.08 0.67
N GLY A 149 -8.28 12.45 1.65
CA GLY A 149 -8.11 11.76 2.92
C GLY A 149 -7.13 10.58 2.86
N TYR A 150 -6.15 10.62 1.99
CA TYR A 150 -5.08 9.62 1.86
C TYR A 150 -3.70 10.24 2.14
N THR A 151 -2.72 9.39 2.43
CA THR A 151 -1.31 9.79 2.56
C THR A 151 -0.68 9.86 1.17
N PRO A 152 -0.29 11.05 0.68
CA PRO A 152 0.32 11.19 -0.64
C PRO A 152 1.76 10.70 -0.62
N MET A 153 2.18 10.04 -1.71
CA MET A 153 3.55 9.59 -1.92
C MET A 153 3.94 9.78 -3.39
N TYR A 154 5.19 10.07 -3.65
CA TYR A 154 5.80 10.13 -4.97
C TYR A 154 6.67 8.90 -5.17
N TYR A 155 6.52 8.19 -6.28
CA TYR A 155 7.40 7.09 -6.67
C TYR A 155 8.13 7.40 -7.97
N SER A 156 9.39 7.01 -8.01
CA SER A 156 10.26 6.96 -9.20
C SER A 156 11.62 6.36 -8.86
N ASP A 157 12.53 6.29 -9.82
CA ASP A 157 13.96 6.10 -9.54
C ASP A 157 14.71 7.41 -9.31
N LYS A 158 15.93 7.34 -8.74
CA LYS A 158 16.75 8.52 -8.47
C LYS A 158 17.21 9.25 -9.73
N PRO A 159 17.76 8.61 -10.76
CA PRO A 159 18.17 9.27 -12.00
C PRO A 159 17.04 10.05 -12.66
N TYR A 160 15.87 9.42 -12.82
CA TYR A 160 14.70 10.06 -13.42
C TYR A 160 14.19 11.23 -12.58
N THR A 161 14.14 11.07 -11.26
CA THR A 161 13.77 12.13 -10.32
C THR A 161 14.70 13.34 -10.45
N LEU A 162 16.01 13.13 -10.41
CA LEU A 162 16.98 14.22 -10.48
C LEU A 162 16.96 14.94 -11.84
N ALA A 163 16.69 14.23 -12.91
CA ALA A 163 16.57 14.81 -14.24
C ALA A 163 15.31 15.66 -14.39
N ASN A 164 14.17 15.18 -13.91
CA ASN A 164 12.85 15.67 -14.31
C ASN A 164 12.04 16.38 -13.21
N VAL A 165 12.47 16.30 -11.93
CA VAL A 165 11.66 16.77 -10.79
C VAL A 165 12.48 17.53 -9.77
N ASN A 166 11.96 18.66 -9.30
CA ASN A 166 12.51 19.43 -8.18
C ASN A 166 12.07 18.80 -6.85
N TYR A 167 12.50 17.55 -6.57
CA TYR A 167 12.02 16.75 -5.45
C TYR A 167 12.16 17.44 -4.08
N LYS A 168 13.11 18.36 -3.91
CA LYS A 168 13.23 19.18 -2.70
C LYS A 168 11.98 20.02 -2.41
N GLN A 169 11.23 20.43 -3.45
CA GLN A 169 9.95 21.10 -3.27
C GLN A 169 8.88 20.11 -2.78
N ILE A 170 8.92 18.87 -3.27
CA ILE A 170 8.01 17.80 -2.80
C ILE A 170 8.22 17.55 -1.32
N ILE A 171 9.44 17.25 -0.88
CA ILE A 171 9.71 16.93 0.52
C ILE A 171 9.59 18.12 1.47
N LYS A 172 9.68 19.36 0.96
CA LYS A 172 9.39 20.55 1.74
C LYS A 172 7.91 20.64 2.13
N GLU A 173 7.00 20.26 1.22
CA GLU A 173 5.57 20.30 1.45
C GLU A 173 5.04 18.99 2.08
N PHE A 174 5.61 17.87 1.66
CA PHE A 174 5.27 16.51 2.11
C PHE A 174 6.54 15.81 2.61
N PRO A 175 6.97 16.04 3.85
CA PRO A 175 8.14 15.37 4.41
C PRO A 175 7.96 13.85 4.41
N ASN A 176 9.06 13.10 4.19
CA ASN A 176 9.04 11.63 4.18
C ASN A 176 7.99 11.02 3.24
N SER A 177 7.89 11.54 2.03
CA SER A 177 6.88 11.12 1.04
C SER A 177 7.46 10.54 -0.24
N LEU A 178 8.74 10.14 -0.22
CA LEU A 178 9.37 9.53 -1.38
C LEU A 178 9.41 8.01 -1.24
N TRP A 179 9.02 7.32 -2.30
CA TRP A 179 9.25 5.92 -2.56
C TRP A 179 10.20 5.83 -3.77
N ILE A 180 11.42 5.39 -3.55
CA ILE A 180 12.48 5.43 -4.57
C ILE A 180 13.01 4.05 -4.85
N ALA A 181 13.06 3.71 -6.15
CA ALA A 181 13.66 2.48 -6.64
C ALA A 181 15.16 2.63 -6.86
N ALA A 182 15.94 1.64 -6.43
CA ALA A 182 17.33 1.47 -6.83
C ALA A 182 17.80 0.04 -6.55
N TYR A 183 18.29 -0.65 -7.56
CA TYR A 183 18.85 -2.00 -7.45
C TYR A 183 19.94 -2.21 -8.51
N PRO A 184 20.97 -3.06 -8.21
CA PRO A 184 22.14 -3.19 -9.08
C PRO A 184 21.91 -4.09 -10.29
N ASN A 185 21.00 -5.06 -10.19
CA ASN A 185 20.77 -6.11 -11.18
C ASN A 185 19.36 -6.70 -11.02
N TYR A 186 19.07 -7.77 -11.76
CA TYR A 186 17.81 -8.48 -11.74
C TYR A 186 17.93 -9.88 -11.09
N GLU A 187 18.92 -10.07 -10.23
CA GLU A 187 19.06 -11.31 -9.47
C GLU A 187 18.06 -11.35 -8.31
N VAL A 188 17.70 -12.57 -7.88
CA VAL A 188 16.79 -12.75 -6.74
C VAL A 188 17.40 -12.11 -5.49
N THR A 189 16.71 -11.11 -4.96
CA THR A 189 17.18 -10.29 -3.85
C THR A 189 16.11 -10.27 -2.74
N PRO A 190 16.20 -11.19 -1.75
CA PRO A 190 15.15 -11.35 -0.73
C PRO A 190 15.26 -10.35 0.43
N VAL A 191 16.31 -9.56 0.49
CA VAL A 191 16.56 -8.56 1.53
C VAL A 191 17.18 -7.30 0.94
N PRO A 192 16.91 -6.11 1.51
CA PRO A 192 17.48 -4.85 1.02
C PRO A 192 19.00 -4.84 1.01
N ASN A 193 19.60 -4.49 -0.12
CA ASN A 193 21.02 -4.19 -0.19
C ASN A 193 21.26 -2.67 -0.09
N TYR A 194 21.53 -2.20 1.11
CA TYR A 194 21.72 -0.78 1.38
C TYR A 194 22.97 -0.16 0.74
N SER A 195 23.88 -0.96 0.16
CA SER A 195 24.99 -0.42 -0.64
C SER A 195 24.51 0.29 -1.90
N PHE A 196 23.29 -0.03 -2.36
CA PHE A 196 22.62 0.61 -3.49
C PHE A 196 21.54 1.60 -3.09
N PHE A 197 21.43 1.91 -1.79
CA PHE A 197 20.46 2.89 -1.32
C PHE A 197 20.65 4.24 -2.03
N PRO A 198 19.60 4.85 -2.59
CA PRO A 198 19.72 6.00 -3.48
C PRO A 198 20.22 7.29 -2.81
N SER A 199 20.31 7.33 -1.49
CA SER A 199 20.87 8.46 -0.72
C SER A 199 20.26 9.81 -1.11
N MET A 200 18.92 9.91 -1.03
CA MET A 200 18.14 11.14 -1.18
C MET A 200 17.42 11.45 0.13
N ASP A 201 17.21 12.73 0.43
CA ASP A 201 16.39 13.11 1.58
C ASP A 201 14.91 12.79 1.32
N GLY A 202 14.20 12.43 2.39
CA GLY A 202 12.74 12.25 2.36
C GLY A 202 12.26 10.91 1.84
N ILE A 203 13.14 9.91 1.67
CA ILE A 203 12.76 8.55 1.33
C ILE A 203 12.12 7.88 2.54
N SER A 204 10.91 7.36 2.36
CA SER A 204 10.19 6.59 3.37
C SER A 204 10.03 5.12 2.99
N VAL A 205 9.98 4.83 1.69
CA VAL A 205 9.94 3.48 1.16
C VAL A 205 11.06 3.33 0.13
N PHE A 206 11.78 2.23 0.23
CA PHE A 206 12.86 1.88 -0.70
C PHE A 206 12.46 0.61 -1.46
N GLN A 207 12.24 0.72 -2.77
CA GLN A 207 12.12 -0.44 -3.65
C GLN A 207 13.52 -0.93 -3.99
N PHE A 208 13.91 -2.03 -3.41
CA PHE A 208 15.31 -2.50 -3.46
C PHE A 208 15.56 -3.58 -4.52
N THR A 209 14.51 -4.06 -5.18
CA THR A 209 14.60 -5.08 -6.22
C THR A 209 13.33 -5.15 -7.06
N SER A 210 13.46 -5.55 -8.31
CA SER A 210 12.37 -6.02 -9.18
C SER A 210 12.32 -7.55 -9.29
N THR A 211 13.17 -8.24 -8.54
CA THR A 211 13.25 -9.71 -8.51
C THR A 211 13.38 -10.18 -7.06
N TYR A 212 12.34 -9.88 -6.27
CA TYR A 212 12.27 -10.27 -4.86
C TYR A 212 12.22 -11.79 -4.69
N VAL A 213 11.52 -12.46 -5.61
CA VAL A 213 11.49 -13.93 -5.77
C VAL A 213 11.77 -14.32 -7.21
N ALA A 214 12.10 -15.58 -7.45
CA ALA A 214 12.25 -16.12 -8.80
C ALA A 214 10.96 -15.92 -9.62
N GLY A 215 11.11 -15.42 -10.85
CA GLY A 215 9.98 -15.09 -11.72
C GLY A 215 9.57 -13.61 -11.71
N GLY A 216 10.17 -12.80 -10.83
CA GLY A 216 9.95 -11.36 -10.78
C GLY A 216 8.82 -10.95 -9.81
N LEU A 217 9.17 -10.07 -8.90
CA LEU A 217 8.25 -9.39 -7.97
C LEU A 217 9.01 -8.21 -7.39
N ASP A 218 8.38 -7.07 -7.31
CA ASP A 218 9.00 -5.87 -6.75
C ASP A 218 9.01 -5.95 -5.22
N GLY A 219 10.21 -5.81 -4.65
CA GLY A 219 10.42 -5.89 -3.21
C GLY A 219 10.74 -4.52 -2.61
N ASN A 220 10.05 -4.20 -1.50
CA ASN A 220 10.08 -2.91 -0.85
C ASN A 220 10.40 -3.04 0.64
N VAL A 221 10.98 -1.98 1.21
CA VAL A 221 11.18 -1.86 2.66
C VAL A 221 10.70 -0.50 3.14
N ASP A 222 9.92 -0.50 4.24
CA ASP A 222 9.50 0.72 4.94
C ASP A 222 10.63 1.22 5.84
N LEU A 223 11.05 2.46 5.64
CA LEU A 223 12.16 3.08 6.39
C LEU A 223 11.69 3.93 7.56
N THR A 224 10.41 4.26 7.64
CA THR A 224 9.88 5.27 8.57
C THR A 224 8.64 4.83 9.34
N GLY A 225 8.05 3.69 9.00
CA GLY A 225 6.77 3.23 9.53
C GLY A 225 5.56 3.84 8.80
N ILE A 226 5.77 4.51 7.66
CA ILE A 226 4.70 5.20 6.92
C ILE A 226 3.62 4.23 6.40
N THR A 227 3.96 2.96 6.19
CA THR A 227 2.99 1.95 5.75
C THR A 227 1.96 1.59 6.82
N ASP A 228 2.10 2.05 8.08
CA ASP A 228 1.04 1.97 9.08
C ASP A 228 -0.11 2.95 8.86
N ASN A 229 0.09 3.96 8.02
CA ASN A 229 -0.95 4.93 7.74
C ASN A 229 -2.19 4.25 7.16
N GLY A 230 -3.35 4.52 7.77
CA GLY A 230 -4.62 3.86 7.46
C GLY A 230 -4.88 2.58 8.28
N TYR A 231 -3.89 2.06 8.98
CA TYR A 231 -3.97 0.80 9.74
C TYR A 231 -3.72 0.94 11.24
N GLY A 232 -3.20 2.07 11.70
CA GLY A 232 -3.01 2.38 13.12
C GLY A 232 -4.34 2.58 13.85
N LYS A 233 -4.66 1.73 14.84
CA LYS A 233 -5.82 1.75 15.76
C LYS A 233 -7.10 1.00 15.35
N GLN A 234 -7.17 0.24 14.26
CA GLN A 234 -8.36 -0.55 13.93
C GLN A 234 -8.22 -2.07 14.09
N GLN A 235 -7.24 -2.59 14.80
CA GLN A 235 -7.16 -4.04 15.10
C GLN A 235 -8.17 -4.53 16.15
N GLY A 236 -9.28 -3.82 16.36
CA GLY A 236 -10.37 -4.22 17.27
C GLY A 236 -11.75 -4.39 16.63
N GLN A 237 -11.92 -4.05 15.37
CA GLN A 237 -13.17 -4.29 14.65
C GLN A 237 -12.90 -5.15 13.41
N VAL A 238 -13.17 -6.44 13.55
CA VAL A 238 -13.43 -7.32 12.41
C VAL A 238 -14.67 -6.73 11.72
N VAL A 239 -14.48 -5.95 10.66
CA VAL A 239 -15.56 -5.64 9.73
C VAL A 239 -15.93 -6.95 9.07
N LYS A 240 -17.01 -7.59 9.53
CA LYS A 240 -17.60 -8.71 8.79
C LYS A 240 -17.98 -8.17 7.41
N PRO A 241 -17.57 -8.82 6.32
CA PRO A 241 -18.10 -8.47 5.01
C PRO A 241 -19.61 -8.71 5.03
N ASP A 242 -20.37 -7.67 4.81
CA ASP A 242 -21.82 -7.75 4.71
C ASP A 242 -22.19 -8.18 3.27
N THR A 243 -21.76 -9.39 2.91
CA THR A 243 -22.27 -10.12 1.74
C THR A 243 -22.13 -11.61 2.00
N ALA A 244 -23.25 -12.23 2.38
CA ALA A 244 -23.40 -13.67 2.35
C ALA A 244 -23.19 -14.14 0.89
N ILE A 245 -22.15 -14.95 0.68
CA ILE A 245 -22.02 -15.71 -0.56
C ILE A 245 -23.19 -16.69 -0.58
N PRO A 246 -24.05 -16.71 -1.62
CA PRO A 246 -25.10 -17.71 -1.71
C PRO A 246 -24.45 -19.09 -1.77
N ALA A 247 -24.90 -19.99 -0.89
CA ALA A 247 -24.49 -21.39 -0.94
C ALA A 247 -24.87 -21.98 -2.31
N ILE A 248 -23.90 -22.57 -2.99
CA ILE A 248 -24.16 -23.37 -4.19
C ILE A 248 -24.85 -24.64 -3.72
N GLU A 249 -26.16 -24.75 -3.93
CA GLU A 249 -26.88 -26.02 -3.76
C GLU A 249 -26.39 -27.02 -4.81
N ASN A 250 -25.73 -28.06 -4.34
CA ASN A 250 -25.43 -29.23 -5.16
C ASN A 250 -26.74 -29.89 -5.57
N GLY A 251 -27.09 -29.75 -6.87
CA GLY A 251 -28.20 -30.45 -7.46
C GLY A 251 -28.06 -31.95 -7.32
N LYS A 252 -29.09 -32.58 -6.73
CA LYS A 252 -29.28 -34.02 -6.71
C LYS A 252 -29.47 -34.51 -8.14
N GLU A 253 -28.71 -35.49 -8.52
CA GLU A 253 -29.00 -36.36 -9.66
C GLU A 253 -30.39 -37.01 -9.47
N ALA A 254 -31.28 -36.83 -10.45
CA ALA A 254 -32.45 -37.63 -10.59
C ALA A 254 -32.17 -38.66 -11.69
N ASN A 255 -32.07 -39.95 -11.28
CA ASN A 255 -32.26 -41.10 -12.16
C ASN A 255 -33.75 -41.15 -12.58
N GLU A 256 -34.00 -41.21 -13.88
CA GLU A 256 -34.88 -42.17 -14.55
C GLU A 256 -34.67 -42.06 -16.05
#